data_170e3b6e5e5539caa4cef51f4328778a
#
_entry.id   170e3b6e5e5539caa4cef51f4328778a
#
_cell.length_a   1.000
_cell.length_b   1.000
_cell.length_c   1.000
_cell.angle_alpha   90.00
_cell.angle_beta   90.00
_cell.angle_gamma   90.00
#
_symmetry.space_group_name_H-M   'P 1'
#
loop_
_entity.id
_entity.type
_entity.pdbx_description
1 polymer ?
#
loop_
_entity_poly.entity_id
_entity_poly.type
_entity_poly.pdbx_seq_one_letter_code
_entity_poly.pdbx_strand_id
1 'polypeptide(L)'
;NTNHVVIKVTGGAKSAAVVKRKMEYDARDNPEEVHFNEAGEIISVEKATQIATDDFHLAKAFAKNDTDTEKMNYNMVFSMHSKTDEKALMGAVSDTLRESFAGKYNYFYSLHNDTKNNHVHVTVSKASLDSTGKNLHLDKTKLNKHTRITKLQSEINYCVMHNHFVKFSNSV
;
A
#
# COMPACT_ATOMS: atom_id res chain seq x y z
N ASN A 1 26.76 -0.89 -6.49
CA ASN A 1 25.57 -0.01 -6.62
C ASN A 1 24.43 -0.61 -5.84
N THR A 2 24.24 -0.14 -4.63
CA THR A 2 23.08 -0.50 -3.81
C THR A 2 21.84 0.18 -4.39
N ASN A 3 20.95 -0.60 -4.95
CA ASN A 3 19.64 -0.11 -5.36
C ASN A 3 18.81 0.17 -4.10
N HIS A 4 18.67 1.44 -3.76
CA HIS A 4 17.88 1.85 -2.61
C HIS A 4 16.40 1.94 -3.02
N VAL A 5 15.56 1.25 -2.27
CA VAL A 5 14.10 1.44 -2.33
C VAL A 5 13.73 2.54 -1.35
N VAL A 6 12.96 3.48 -1.85
CA VAL A 6 12.40 4.57 -1.03
C VAL A 6 10.93 4.30 -0.83
N ILE A 7 10.52 4.24 0.43
CA ILE A 7 9.13 4.10 0.82
C ILE A 7 8.67 5.41 1.44
N LYS A 8 7.61 5.98 0.88
CA LYS A 8 7.00 7.20 1.40
C LYS A 8 5.53 6.98 1.72
N VAL A 9 5.10 7.40 2.89
CA VAL A 9 3.69 7.58 3.19
C VAL A 9 3.30 8.97 2.71
N THR A 10 2.54 9.03 1.63
CA THR A 10 2.24 10.29 0.93
C THR A 10 0.96 10.96 1.43
N GLY A 11 0.14 10.24 2.17
CA GLY A 11 -1.08 10.82 2.69
C GLY A 11 -2.17 9.80 3.00
N GLY A 12 -3.40 10.19 2.77
CA GLY A 12 -4.60 9.40 2.95
C GLY A 12 -5.83 10.23 2.61
N ALA A 13 -6.99 9.58 2.53
CA ALA A 13 -8.25 10.20 2.16
C ALA A 13 -9.04 10.66 3.38
N LYS A 14 -9.59 11.87 3.29
CA LYS A 14 -10.52 12.45 4.27
C LYS A 14 -12.00 12.31 3.86
N SER A 15 -12.25 11.89 2.63
CA SER A 15 -13.61 11.66 2.10
C SER A 15 -13.62 10.53 1.09
N ALA A 16 -14.80 9.95 0.85
CA ALA A 16 -15.00 8.94 -0.17
C ALA A 16 -14.66 9.45 -1.58
N ALA A 17 -14.94 10.71 -1.86
CA ALA A 17 -14.57 11.33 -3.15
C ALA A 17 -13.05 11.38 -3.36
N VAL A 18 -12.27 11.59 -2.31
CA VAL A 18 -10.80 11.54 -2.37
C VAL A 18 -10.32 10.11 -2.59
N VAL A 19 -10.93 9.11 -1.97
CA VAL A 19 -10.65 7.70 -2.24
C VAL A 19 -10.82 7.41 -3.73
N LYS A 20 -11.98 7.75 -4.28
CA LYS A 20 -12.28 7.52 -5.70
C LYS A 20 -11.24 8.16 -6.62
N ARG A 21 -10.97 9.44 -6.43
CA ARG A 21 -9.97 10.16 -7.25
C ARG A 21 -8.59 9.53 -7.19
N LYS A 22 -8.18 9.06 -6.01
CA LYS A 22 -6.88 8.40 -5.84
C LYS A 22 -6.82 7.07 -6.58
N MET A 23 -7.88 6.26 -6.49
CA MET A 23 -7.95 4.97 -7.17
C MET A 23 -7.94 5.16 -8.70
N GLU A 24 -8.67 6.13 -9.21
CA GLU A 24 -8.66 6.51 -10.63
C GLU A 24 -7.30 7.04 -11.08
N TYR A 25 -6.65 7.86 -10.26
CA TYR A 25 -5.30 8.36 -10.54
C TYR A 25 -4.27 7.24 -10.59
N ASP A 26 -4.33 6.29 -9.65
CA ASP A 26 -3.41 5.16 -9.62
C ASP A 26 -3.64 4.21 -10.81
N ALA A 27 -4.87 4.16 -11.32
CA ALA A 27 -5.21 3.42 -12.52
C ALA A 27 -4.78 4.13 -13.81
N ARG A 28 -4.68 5.45 -13.81
CA ARG A 28 -4.34 6.28 -14.97
C ARG A 28 -5.18 5.95 -16.21
N ASP A 29 -4.50 5.62 -17.32
CA ASP A 29 -5.12 5.44 -18.62
C ASP A 29 -5.66 4.03 -18.87
N ASN A 30 -5.46 3.11 -17.94
CA ASN A 30 -5.94 1.73 -18.05
C ASN A 30 -6.83 1.31 -16.89
N PRO A 31 -8.10 1.72 -16.89
CA PRO A 31 -8.99 1.50 -15.74
C PRO A 31 -9.40 0.04 -15.52
N GLU A 32 -9.08 -0.87 -16.43
CA GLU A 32 -9.50 -2.26 -16.35
C GLU A 32 -8.45 -3.20 -15.71
N GLU A 33 -7.19 -2.78 -15.64
CA GLU A 33 -6.10 -3.70 -15.33
C GLU A 33 -5.11 -3.21 -14.27
N VAL A 34 -5.53 -2.42 -13.29
CA VAL A 34 -4.55 -1.56 -12.67
C VAL A 34 -4.33 -1.74 -11.20
N HIS A 35 -5.25 -2.35 -10.51
CA HIS A 35 -5.07 -2.61 -9.09
C HIS A 35 -4.86 -4.10 -8.84
N PHE A 36 -3.83 -4.41 -8.07
CA PHE A 36 -3.62 -5.74 -7.55
C PHE A 36 -4.14 -5.79 -6.11
N ASN A 37 -4.79 -6.88 -5.74
CA ASN A 37 -5.21 -7.15 -4.38
C ASN A 37 -4.18 -8.02 -3.63
N GLU A 38 -4.49 -8.43 -2.41
CA GLU A 38 -3.59 -9.26 -1.60
C GLU A 38 -3.29 -10.63 -2.22
N ALA A 39 -4.16 -11.15 -3.07
CA ALA A 39 -3.92 -12.40 -3.81
C ALA A 39 -3.06 -12.20 -5.06
N GLY A 40 -2.69 -10.97 -5.39
CA GLY A 40 -1.97 -10.62 -6.62
C GLY A 40 -2.84 -10.66 -7.87
N GLU A 41 -4.15 -10.67 -7.70
CA GLU A 41 -5.11 -10.65 -8.80
C GLU A 41 -5.35 -9.22 -9.28
N ILE A 42 -5.45 -9.07 -10.59
CA ILE A 42 -5.85 -7.81 -11.20
C ILE A 42 -7.35 -7.62 -10.97
N ILE A 43 -7.71 -6.47 -10.42
CA ILE A 43 -9.11 -6.07 -10.24
C ILE A 43 -9.38 -4.74 -10.92
N SER A 44 -10.62 -4.52 -11.33
CA SER A 44 -11.03 -3.27 -11.95
C SER A 44 -10.95 -2.10 -10.96
N VAL A 45 -10.73 -0.91 -11.48
CA VAL A 45 -10.79 0.35 -10.70
C VAL A 45 -12.11 0.47 -9.98
N GLU A 46 -13.21 0.13 -10.64
CA GLU A 46 -14.54 0.19 -10.06
C GLU A 46 -14.65 -0.70 -8.81
N LYS A 47 -14.24 -1.96 -8.91
CA LYS A 47 -14.27 -2.90 -7.78
C LYS A 47 -13.32 -2.48 -6.65
N ALA A 48 -12.11 -2.10 -6.98
CA ALA A 48 -11.14 -1.62 -5.99
C ALA A 48 -11.66 -0.36 -5.28
N THR A 49 -12.24 0.58 -6.02
CA THR A 49 -12.85 1.79 -5.47
C THR A 49 -14.02 1.48 -4.56
N GLN A 50 -14.86 0.53 -4.94
CA GLN A 50 -16.00 0.11 -4.10
C GLN A 50 -15.50 -0.44 -2.75
N ILE A 51 -14.54 -1.35 -2.77
CA ILE A 51 -13.99 -1.94 -1.54
C ILE A 51 -13.31 -0.85 -0.70
N ALA A 52 -12.46 -0.02 -1.30
CA ALA A 52 -11.76 1.05 -0.59
C ALA A 52 -12.71 2.10 0.00
N THR A 53 -13.82 2.39 -0.67
CA THR A 53 -14.85 3.31 -0.19
C THR A 53 -15.63 2.71 0.96
N ASP A 54 -16.02 1.45 0.87
CA ASP A 54 -16.69 0.73 1.98
C ASP A 54 -15.78 0.70 3.22
N ASP A 55 -14.51 0.40 3.03
CA ASP A 55 -13.52 0.43 4.11
C ASP A 55 -13.32 1.82 4.70
N PHE A 56 -13.38 2.87 3.86
CA PHE A 56 -13.34 4.25 4.33
C PHE A 56 -14.48 4.55 5.31
N HIS A 57 -15.70 4.18 4.95
CA HIS A 57 -16.86 4.37 5.81
C HIS A 57 -16.79 3.54 7.08
N LEU A 58 -16.29 2.31 6.97
CA LEU A 58 -16.09 1.43 8.12
C LEU A 58 -15.03 2.00 9.07
N ALA A 59 -13.93 2.50 8.54
CA ALA A 59 -12.88 3.15 9.34
C ALA A 59 -13.39 4.40 10.07
N LYS A 60 -14.26 5.17 9.42
CA LYS A 60 -14.96 6.29 10.07
C LYS A 60 -15.84 5.82 11.23
N ALA A 61 -16.57 4.72 11.05
CA ALA A 61 -17.39 4.15 12.12
C ALA A 61 -16.53 3.64 13.30
N PHE A 62 -15.33 3.15 13.05
CA PHE A 62 -14.40 2.71 14.09
C PHE A 62 -13.68 3.87 14.80
N ALA A 63 -13.64 5.04 14.21
CA ALA A 63 -13.00 6.20 14.80
C ALA A 63 -13.78 6.69 16.03
N LYS A 64 -13.08 6.82 17.16
CA LYS A 64 -13.71 7.25 18.43
C LYS A 64 -14.07 8.73 18.45
N ASN A 65 -13.39 9.52 17.65
CA ASN A 65 -13.60 10.95 17.50
C ASN A 65 -13.78 11.23 16.01
N ASP A 66 -15.02 11.42 15.60
CA ASP A 66 -15.35 11.77 14.21
C ASP A 66 -14.97 13.23 13.96
N THR A 67 -13.70 13.46 13.68
CA THR A 67 -13.25 14.72 13.12
C THR A 67 -13.18 14.56 11.60
N ASP A 68 -13.89 15.40 10.87
CA ASP A 68 -13.86 15.43 9.39
C ASP A 68 -12.46 15.64 8.78
N THR A 69 -11.47 15.77 9.64
CA THR A 69 -10.09 16.03 9.26
C THR A 69 -9.22 14.78 9.26
N GLU A 70 -9.67 13.68 9.81
CA GLU A 70 -8.86 12.47 9.93
C GLU A 70 -8.88 11.64 8.64
N LYS A 71 -7.70 11.22 8.24
CA LYS A 71 -7.54 10.35 7.08
C LYS A 71 -7.87 8.90 7.43
N MET A 72 -8.69 8.24 6.60
CA MET A 72 -9.22 6.90 6.86
C MET A 72 -8.53 5.79 6.06
N ASN A 73 -7.47 6.12 5.35
CA ASN A 73 -6.57 5.17 4.72
C ASN A 73 -5.14 5.73 4.70
N TYR A 74 -4.19 4.89 4.28
CA TYR A 74 -2.81 5.31 4.02
C TYR A 74 -2.47 5.14 2.55
N ASN A 75 -1.91 6.18 1.95
CA ASN A 75 -1.30 6.12 0.64
C ASN A 75 0.22 6.03 0.79
N MET A 76 0.83 5.12 0.05
CA MET A 76 2.27 4.90 0.04
C MET A 76 2.79 4.87 -1.38
N VAL A 77 4.06 5.19 -1.55
CA VAL A 77 4.80 5.01 -2.79
C VAL A 77 6.09 4.27 -2.48
N PHE A 78 6.31 3.20 -3.22
CA PHE A 78 7.57 2.45 -3.25
C PHE A 78 8.29 2.81 -4.53
N SER A 79 9.46 3.41 -4.45
CA SER A 79 10.24 3.83 -5.62
C SER A 79 11.68 3.40 -5.54
N MET A 80 12.31 3.27 -6.70
CA MET A 80 13.73 2.95 -6.81
C MET A 80 14.46 4.04 -7.60
N HIS A 81 15.72 4.24 -7.26
CA HIS A 81 16.55 5.27 -7.91
C HIS A 81 16.96 4.93 -9.34
N SER A 82 16.81 3.69 -9.75
CA SER A 82 17.13 3.25 -11.10
C SER A 82 15.96 2.49 -11.70
N LYS A 83 15.93 2.44 -13.04
CA LYS A 83 14.97 1.62 -13.75
C LYS A 83 15.25 0.15 -13.42
N THR A 84 14.49 -0.39 -12.50
CA THR A 84 14.62 -1.77 -12.04
C THR A 84 13.65 -2.64 -12.82
N ASP A 85 13.95 -3.93 -12.88
CA ASP A 85 13.01 -4.92 -13.39
C ASP A 85 11.65 -4.79 -12.69
N GLU A 86 10.63 -4.54 -13.48
CA GLU A 86 9.26 -4.33 -13.00
C GLU A 86 8.74 -5.53 -12.23
N LYS A 87 9.05 -6.76 -12.68
CA LYS A 87 8.65 -7.98 -11.99
C LYS A 87 9.30 -8.11 -10.63
N ALA A 88 10.58 -7.77 -10.52
CA ALA A 88 11.30 -7.81 -9.25
C ALA A 88 10.72 -6.78 -8.26
N LEU A 89 10.45 -5.56 -8.73
CA LEU A 89 9.83 -4.53 -7.90
C LEU A 89 8.42 -4.93 -7.45
N MET A 90 7.58 -5.37 -8.38
CA MET A 90 6.21 -5.79 -8.07
C MET A 90 6.18 -6.98 -7.12
N GLY A 91 7.05 -7.97 -7.31
CA GLY A 91 7.16 -9.12 -6.41
C GLY A 91 7.60 -8.72 -5.01
N ALA A 92 8.59 -7.87 -4.89
CA ALA A 92 9.07 -7.38 -3.60
C ALA A 92 7.99 -6.58 -2.86
N VAL A 93 7.28 -5.69 -3.55
CA VAL A 93 6.16 -4.93 -2.98
C VAL A 93 5.02 -5.86 -2.57
N SER A 94 4.62 -6.79 -3.45
CA SER A 94 3.57 -7.77 -3.17
C SER A 94 3.87 -8.58 -1.90
N ASP A 95 5.07 -9.12 -1.79
CA ASP A 95 5.46 -9.93 -0.63
C ASP A 95 5.49 -9.09 0.66
N THR A 96 6.02 -7.87 0.59
CA THR A 96 6.08 -6.96 1.74
C THR A 96 4.68 -6.58 2.23
N LEU A 97 3.78 -6.23 1.32
CA LEU A 97 2.40 -5.87 1.66
C LEU A 97 1.63 -7.07 2.21
N ARG A 98 1.83 -8.25 1.61
CA ARG A 98 1.19 -9.47 2.08
C ARG A 98 1.60 -9.79 3.52
N GLU A 99 2.86 -9.74 3.84
CA GLU A 99 3.34 -10.00 5.19
C GLU A 99 2.85 -8.97 6.19
N SER A 100 2.76 -7.72 5.78
CA SER A 100 2.38 -6.63 6.69
C SER A 100 0.87 -6.52 6.91
N PHE A 101 0.07 -6.77 5.87
CA PHE A 101 -1.34 -6.38 5.87
C PHE A 101 -2.33 -7.48 5.47
N ALA A 102 -1.90 -8.54 4.75
CA ALA A 102 -2.83 -9.57 4.27
C ALA A 102 -3.61 -10.23 5.40
N GLY A 103 -4.91 -10.38 5.19
CA GLY A 103 -5.84 -10.92 6.18
C GLY A 103 -6.15 -9.98 7.35
N LYS A 104 -5.52 -8.81 7.41
CA LYS A 104 -5.69 -7.82 8.47
C LYS A 104 -6.33 -6.54 7.98
N TYR A 105 -5.91 -6.06 6.81
CA TYR A 105 -6.39 -4.83 6.18
C TYR A 105 -6.43 -5.02 4.67
N ASN A 106 -7.44 -4.51 4.00
CA ASN A 106 -7.47 -4.47 2.54
C ASN A 106 -6.42 -3.51 2.01
N TYR A 107 -5.77 -3.88 0.92
CA TYR A 107 -4.83 -3.01 0.22
C TYR A 107 -4.86 -3.25 -1.29
N PHE A 108 -4.51 -2.21 -2.03
CA PHE A 108 -4.41 -2.22 -3.49
C PHE A 108 -3.12 -1.55 -3.91
N TYR A 109 -2.51 -2.01 -4.98
CA TYR A 109 -1.28 -1.41 -5.49
C TYR A 109 -1.24 -1.44 -7.01
N SER A 110 -0.55 -0.46 -7.58
CA SER A 110 -0.44 -0.26 -9.03
C SER A 110 0.97 0.14 -9.40
N LEU A 111 1.51 -0.45 -10.47
CA LEU A 111 2.80 -0.08 -11.03
C LEU A 111 2.67 1.13 -11.95
N HIS A 112 3.57 2.09 -11.77
CA HIS A 112 3.79 3.20 -12.70
C HIS A 112 5.20 3.13 -13.26
N ASN A 113 5.32 3.04 -14.57
CA ASN A 113 6.59 2.93 -15.30
C ASN A 113 6.81 4.04 -16.34
N ASP A 114 5.94 5.02 -16.36
CA ASP A 114 5.93 6.15 -17.29
C ASP A 114 6.90 7.28 -16.94
N THR A 115 7.59 7.14 -15.82
CA THR A 115 8.62 8.08 -15.36
C THR A 115 10.02 7.46 -15.45
N LYS A 116 11.03 8.27 -15.14
CA LYS A 116 12.43 7.82 -15.12
C LYS A 116 12.65 6.60 -14.22
N ASN A 117 11.92 6.50 -13.14
CA ASN A 117 12.02 5.42 -12.16
C ASN A 117 10.69 4.70 -12.04
N ASN A 118 10.74 3.37 -12.04
CA ASN A 118 9.56 2.57 -11.72
C ASN A 118 9.16 2.81 -10.27
N HIS A 119 7.87 2.95 -10.04
CA HIS A 119 7.33 3.11 -8.69
C HIS A 119 5.95 2.45 -8.57
N VAL A 120 5.62 2.06 -7.36
CA VAL A 120 4.35 1.40 -7.04
C VAL A 120 3.57 2.28 -6.09
N HIS A 121 2.36 2.64 -6.48
CA HIS A 121 1.39 3.30 -5.62
C HIS A 121 0.60 2.28 -4.83
N VAL A 122 0.44 2.51 -3.54
CA VAL A 122 -0.26 1.62 -2.62
C VAL A 122 -1.31 2.40 -1.86
N THR A 123 -2.50 1.82 -1.74
CA THR A 123 -3.56 2.28 -0.84
C THR A 123 -3.84 1.18 0.17
N VAL A 124 -3.73 1.48 1.47
CA VAL A 124 -4.03 0.56 2.56
C VAL A 124 -5.21 1.11 3.35
N SER A 125 -6.26 0.32 3.49
CA SER A 125 -7.41 0.66 4.31
C SER A 125 -7.05 0.63 5.80
N LYS A 126 -7.58 1.58 6.59
CA LYS A 126 -7.39 1.56 8.04
C LYS A 126 -8.31 0.58 8.76
N ALA A 127 -9.49 0.32 8.22
CA ALA A 127 -10.44 -0.58 8.86
C ALA A 127 -9.89 -2.00 8.95
N SER A 128 -9.81 -2.54 10.17
CA SER A 128 -9.43 -3.93 10.36
C SER A 128 -10.48 -4.89 9.80
N LEU A 129 -10.01 -6.02 9.27
CA LEU A 129 -10.86 -7.10 8.76
C LEU A 129 -11.33 -8.04 9.87
N ASP A 130 -10.74 -7.94 11.06
CA ASP A 130 -11.15 -8.73 12.21
C ASP A 130 -12.35 -8.11 12.95
N SER A 131 -12.84 -8.81 13.96
CA SER A 131 -13.98 -8.37 14.77
C SER A 131 -13.66 -7.30 15.82
N THR A 132 -12.44 -6.79 15.87
CA THR A 132 -12.01 -5.84 16.93
C THR A 132 -12.55 -4.43 16.75
N GLY A 133 -12.96 -4.06 15.54
CA GLY A 133 -13.42 -2.70 15.23
C GLY A 133 -12.34 -1.64 15.43
N LYS A 134 -11.10 -1.97 15.12
CA LYS A 134 -9.95 -1.07 15.30
C LYS A 134 -9.38 -0.63 13.96
N ASN A 135 -8.99 0.63 13.92
CA ASN A 135 -8.26 1.17 12.78
C ASN A 135 -6.75 0.90 12.89
N LEU A 136 -6.12 0.70 11.73
CA LEU A 136 -4.67 0.66 11.60
C LEU A 136 -4.08 2.00 12.01
N HIS A 137 -3.16 1.97 12.96
CA HIS A 137 -2.31 3.09 13.29
C HIS A 137 -0.88 2.82 12.82
N LEU A 138 -0.48 3.51 11.76
CA LEU A 138 0.92 3.74 11.49
C LEU A 138 1.33 4.93 12.33
N ASP A 139 1.80 4.67 13.55
CA ASP A 139 2.04 5.72 14.52
C ASP A 139 3.11 6.71 14.03
N LYS A 140 2.69 7.95 13.81
CA LYS A 140 3.59 9.04 13.38
C LYS A 140 4.41 9.59 14.53
N THR A 141 4.02 9.31 15.77
CA THR A 141 4.58 9.99 16.93
C THR A 141 5.31 9.08 17.90
N LYS A 142 4.92 7.82 18.05
CA LYS A 142 5.47 6.92 19.08
C LYS A 142 6.47 5.90 18.60
N LEU A 143 6.68 5.71 17.43
CA LEU A 143 7.74 5.04 16.87
C LEU A 143 7.81 5.25 15.62
N ASN A 144 8.60 5.33 15.60
CA ASN A 144 9.24 4.39 14.76
C ASN A 144 8.42 4.11 13.51
N LYS A 145 7.67 5.10 13.03
CA LYS A 145 7.40 5.30 11.63
C LYS A 145 8.69 4.99 10.86
N HIS A 146 9.80 5.42 11.39
CA HIS A 146 11.14 5.15 10.88
C HIS A 146 11.51 3.68 10.95
N THR A 147 11.28 3.00 12.06
CA THR A 147 11.67 1.58 12.20
C THR A 147 10.80 0.66 11.35
N ARG A 148 9.50 0.92 11.28
CA ARG A 148 8.62 0.10 10.45
C ARG A 148 8.84 0.35 8.96
N ILE A 149 9.01 1.60 8.57
CA ILE A 149 9.41 1.96 7.20
C ILE A 149 10.79 1.40 6.89
N THR A 150 11.72 1.47 7.82
CA THR A 150 13.06 0.91 7.65
C THR A 150 13.03 -0.61 7.54
N LYS A 151 12.19 -1.28 8.31
CA LYS A 151 12.00 -2.73 8.18
C LYS A 151 11.45 -3.09 6.81
N LEU A 152 10.36 -2.48 6.37
CA LEU A 152 9.79 -2.69 5.05
C LEU A 152 10.80 -2.39 3.93
N GLN A 153 11.54 -1.31 4.05
CA GLN A 153 12.58 -0.93 3.10
C GLN A 153 13.71 -1.95 3.04
N SER A 154 14.13 -2.47 4.20
CA SER A 154 15.15 -3.51 4.30
C SER A 154 14.68 -4.81 3.64
N GLU A 155 13.45 -5.21 3.85
CA GLU A 155 12.84 -6.40 3.25
C GLU A 155 12.76 -6.28 1.73
N ILE A 156 12.32 -5.13 1.21
CA ILE A 156 12.27 -4.87 -0.24
C ILE A 156 13.69 -4.87 -0.83
N ASN A 157 14.65 -4.24 -0.17
CA ASN A 157 16.05 -4.24 -0.62
C ASN A 157 16.60 -5.66 -0.70
N TYR A 158 16.28 -6.51 0.26
CA TYR A 158 16.69 -7.91 0.25
C TYR A 158 16.12 -8.65 -0.97
N CYS A 159 14.82 -8.56 -1.20
CA CYS A 159 14.16 -9.20 -2.33
C CYS A 159 14.72 -8.75 -3.68
N VAL A 160 14.92 -7.44 -3.85
CA VAL A 160 15.47 -6.88 -5.10
C VAL A 160 16.91 -7.29 -5.33
N MET A 161 17.75 -7.26 -4.29
CA MET A 161 19.16 -7.64 -4.41
C MET A 161 19.36 -9.11 -4.79
N HIS A 162 18.51 -9.99 -4.28
CA HIS A 162 18.67 -11.43 -4.49
C HIS A 162 17.89 -11.93 -5.71
N ASN A 163 17.14 -11.06 -6.37
CA ASN A 163 16.26 -11.40 -7.49
C ASN A 163 15.35 -12.62 -7.19
N HIS A 164 15.01 -12.78 -5.92
CA HIS A 164 14.21 -13.86 -5.41
C HIS A 164 12.89 -13.30 -4.89
N PHE A 165 11.79 -13.87 -5.32
CA PHE A 165 10.50 -13.75 -4.65
C PHE A 165 10.53 -14.62 -3.39
N VAL A 166 11.37 -14.26 -2.45
CA VAL A 166 11.45 -15.01 -1.21
C VAL A 166 10.27 -14.58 -0.36
N LYS A 167 9.44 -15.55 0.00
CA LYS A 167 8.63 -15.39 1.21
C LYS A 167 9.62 -14.98 2.30
N PHE A 168 9.40 -13.81 2.91
CA PHE A 168 10.16 -13.45 4.08
C PHE A 168 9.90 -14.56 5.09
N SER A 169 10.84 -15.46 5.25
CA SER A 169 10.77 -16.44 6.30
C SER A 169 10.73 -15.67 7.60
N ASN A 170 9.71 -15.89 8.42
CA ASN A 170 9.65 -15.45 9.78
C ASN A 170 10.92 -15.91 10.50
N SER A 171 11.95 -15.14 10.41
CA SER A 171 13.03 -15.25 11.37
C SER A 171 12.56 -14.54 12.61
N VAL A 172 12.29 -15.32 13.56
CA VAL A 172 12.00 -15.11 14.96
C VAL A 172 12.71 -13.90 15.56
#